data_f68904da1c27534a52ba3515e5f7bd3d
#
_entry.id   f68904da1c27534a52ba3515e5f7bd3d
#
_cell.length_a   1.000
_cell.length_b   1.000
_cell.length_c   1.000
_cell.angle_alpha   90.00
_cell.angle_beta   90.00
_cell.angle_gamma   90.00
#
_symmetry.space_group_name_H-M   'P 1'
#
loop_
_entity.id
_entity.type
_entity.pdbx_description
1 polymer ?
#
loop_
_entity_poly.entity_id
_entity_poly.type
_entity_poly.pdbx_seq_one_letter_code
_entity_poly.pdbx_strand_id
1 'polypeptide(L)'
;MPVERGATVEFRDVTKRYADQIAVDGLSLTVPAGKICILVGPSGSGKTTSLKMVNRLIEPTSGAILIDGHDVLEEEPTQLRRRIGYVIQQVGLFPHQTIAENVATVPRLLGWTTQRIDARVAELLGLVGLDPGRYAKRYPAQLSGGERQRAGVARALAAEPPVMLMDEPFGAVDPIVREHLQSELLRIQRDQGTTVLFVTHDIDEAIRLGDRVAVMRAGRLVQYAPPGELLAHPADDFVAQFVGSDRGLKRLGLLTVGGADLDATLGRAGVDRNAPVLAPSTTLRDALVRMLASESQIGVVVDGDRYLGVLTLAKIGKLIRSDG
;
A
#
# COMPACT_ATOMS: atom_id res chain seq x y z
N MET A 1 -12.17 -20.13 -7.84
CA MET A 1 -11.08 -19.23 -8.16
C MET A 1 -11.55 -17.82 -7.84
N PRO A 2 -10.79 -16.98 -7.13
CA PRO A 2 -11.16 -15.58 -6.99
C PRO A 2 -11.20 -14.99 -8.41
N VAL A 3 -12.28 -14.31 -8.74
CA VAL A 3 -12.39 -13.56 -9.98
C VAL A 3 -11.35 -12.45 -9.90
N GLU A 4 -10.35 -12.44 -10.78
CA GLU A 4 -9.43 -11.31 -10.92
C GLU A 4 -10.25 -10.10 -11.35
N ARG A 5 -10.66 -9.28 -10.38
CA ARG A 5 -11.41 -8.05 -10.63
C ARG A 5 -10.50 -6.86 -10.94
N GLY A 6 -9.20 -7.00 -10.64
CA GLY A 6 -8.20 -5.96 -10.88
C GLY A 6 -7.83 -5.87 -12.35
N ALA A 7 -7.55 -4.64 -12.79
CA ALA A 7 -7.06 -4.35 -14.12
C ALA A 7 -5.56 -4.04 -14.08
N THR A 8 -4.80 -4.43 -15.11
CA THR A 8 -3.39 -4.02 -15.25
C THR A 8 -3.30 -2.52 -15.51
N VAL A 9 -2.26 -1.86 -14.99
CA VAL A 9 -1.94 -0.47 -15.35
C VAL A 9 -0.52 -0.44 -15.89
N GLU A 10 -0.36 0.03 -17.13
CA GLU A 10 0.94 0.05 -17.81
C GLU A 10 1.29 1.46 -18.28
N PHE A 11 2.50 1.90 -18.00
CA PHE A 11 3.11 3.10 -18.54
C PHE A 11 4.14 2.71 -19.58
N ARG A 12 4.04 3.26 -20.80
CA ARG A 12 4.94 3.01 -21.92
C ARG A 12 5.62 4.31 -22.34
N ASP A 13 6.84 4.52 -21.93
CA ASP A 13 7.69 5.68 -22.23
C ASP A 13 6.97 7.02 -22.02
N VAL A 14 6.27 7.12 -20.89
CA VAL A 14 5.39 8.25 -20.58
C VAL A 14 6.19 9.47 -20.15
N THR A 15 6.03 10.55 -20.88
CA THR A 15 6.65 11.86 -20.58
C THR A 15 5.59 12.91 -20.35
N LYS A 16 5.78 13.73 -19.32
CA LYS A 16 4.99 14.96 -19.09
C LYS A 16 5.87 16.15 -18.94
N ARG A 17 5.68 17.12 -19.83
CA ARG A 17 6.36 18.41 -19.84
C ARG A 17 5.36 19.54 -19.56
N TYR A 18 5.74 20.48 -18.71
CA TYR A 18 5.04 21.75 -18.48
C TYR A 18 5.98 22.88 -18.88
N ALA A 19 5.70 23.59 -19.97
CA ALA A 19 6.60 24.58 -20.53
C ALA A 19 8.05 24.03 -20.59
N ASP A 20 8.96 24.58 -19.81
CA ASP A 20 10.36 24.19 -19.80
C ASP A 20 10.73 23.11 -18.78
N GLN A 21 9.76 22.68 -17.94
CA GLN A 21 10.00 21.69 -16.90
C GLN A 21 9.47 20.32 -17.30
N ILE A 22 10.32 19.29 -17.24
CA ILE A 22 9.91 17.89 -17.36
C ILE A 22 9.52 17.39 -15.98
N ALA A 23 8.23 17.06 -15.81
CA ALA A 23 7.70 16.54 -14.54
C ALA A 23 7.77 15.01 -14.46
N VAL A 24 7.64 14.32 -15.61
CA VAL A 24 7.84 12.88 -15.78
C VAL A 24 8.60 12.67 -17.08
N ASP A 25 9.63 11.83 -17.06
CA ASP A 25 10.60 11.65 -18.14
C ASP A 25 10.77 10.16 -18.46
N GLY A 26 10.14 9.68 -19.53
CA GLY A 26 10.27 8.32 -20.05
C GLY A 26 9.84 7.22 -19.07
N LEU A 27 8.78 7.45 -18.28
CA LEU A 27 8.30 6.49 -17.29
C LEU A 27 7.77 5.23 -17.96
N SER A 28 8.40 4.07 -17.66
CA SER A 28 7.95 2.75 -18.11
C SER A 28 7.88 1.80 -16.91
N LEU A 29 6.68 1.34 -16.58
CA LEU A 29 6.43 0.32 -15.56
C LEU A 29 5.07 -0.35 -15.78
N THR A 30 4.91 -1.56 -15.26
CA THR A 30 3.64 -2.29 -15.28
C THR A 30 3.21 -2.65 -13.87
N VAL A 31 2.00 -2.27 -13.49
CA VAL A 31 1.34 -2.71 -12.26
C VAL A 31 0.49 -3.93 -12.63
N PRO A 32 0.82 -5.15 -12.16
CA PRO A 32 0.02 -6.32 -12.45
C PRO A 32 -1.37 -6.24 -11.83
N ALA A 33 -2.36 -6.89 -12.45
CA ALA A 33 -3.71 -6.97 -11.93
C ALA A 33 -3.73 -7.50 -10.49
N GLY A 34 -4.54 -6.90 -9.63
CA GLY A 34 -4.70 -7.29 -8.24
C GLY A 34 -3.45 -7.05 -7.37
N LYS A 35 -2.52 -6.16 -7.77
CA LYS A 35 -1.31 -5.82 -7.04
C LYS A 35 -1.29 -4.37 -6.59
N ILE A 36 -0.57 -4.12 -5.50
CA ILE A 36 -0.30 -2.78 -4.99
C ILE A 36 1.08 -2.34 -5.50
N CYS A 37 1.12 -1.31 -6.32
CA CYS A 37 2.34 -0.62 -6.71
C CYS A 37 2.43 0.73 -6.01
N ILE A 38 3.55 0.98 -5.35
CA ILE A 38 3.77 2.24 -4.65
C ILE A 38 4.81 3.09 -5.38
N LEU A 39 4.42 4.29 -5.76
CA LEU A 39 5.32 5.32 -6.24
C LEU A 39 5.86 6.10 -5.04
N VAL A 40 7.15 6.05 -4.81
CA VAL A 40 7.82 6.72 -3.68
C VAL A 40 8.98 7.59 -4.17
N GLY A 41 9.34 8.62 -3.40
CA GLY A 41 10.44 9.52 -3.75
C GLY A 41 10.25 10.93 -3.20
N PRO A 42 11.24 11.81 -3.33
CA PRO A 42 11.18 13.19 -2.86
C PRO A 42 10.02 13.99 -3.46
N SER A 43 9.69 15.13 -2.84
CA SER A 43 8.74 16.09 -3.43
C SER A 43 9.21 16.53 -4.81
N GLY A 44 8.27 16.66 -5.77
CA GLY A 44 8.60 17.05 -7.14
C GLY A 44 9.18 15.92 -8.02
N SER A 45 9.26 14.68 -7.54
CA SER A 45 9.78 13.56 -8.35
C SER A 45 8.82 13.01 -9.42
N GLY A 46 7.61 13.58 -9.56
CA GLY A 46 6.67 13.21 -10.63
C GLY A 46 5.54 12.24 -10.20
N LYS A 47 5.51 11.74 -8.97
CA LYS A 47 4.55 10.74 -8.48
C LYS A 47 3.08 11.12 -8.69
N THR A 48 2.66 12.24 -8.10
CA THR A 48 1.28 12.76 -8.23
C THR A 48 0.94 13.08 -9.69
N THR A 49 1.92 13.56 -10.48
CA THR A 49 1.75 13.79 -11.92
C THR A 49 1.45 12.48 -12.65
N SER A 50 2.20 11.41 -12.37
CA SER A 50 1.98 10.09 -12.93
C SER A 50 0.59 9.56 -12.58
N LEU A 51 0.19 9.70 -11.32
CA LEU A 51 -1.15 9.28 -10.87
C LEU A 51 -2.28 10.04 -11.59
N LYS A 52 -2.13 11.36 -11.73
CA LYS A 52 -3.11 12.22 -12.42
C LYS A 52 -3.24 11.88 -13.92
N MET A 53 -2.16 11.40 -14.56
CA MET A 53 -2.22 10.96 -15.95
C MET A 53 -3.03 9.69 -16.12
N VAL A 54 -2.94 8.70 -15.20
CA VAL A 54 -3.77 7.49 -15.25
C VAL A 54 -5.26 7.84 -15.20
N ASN A 55 -5.66 8.80 -14.35
CA ASN A 55 -7.05 9.25 -14.24
C ASN A 55 -7.43 10.31 -15.30
N ARG A 56 -6.52 10.56 -16.26
CA ARG A 56 -6.71 11.55 -17.31
C ARG A 56 -7.18 12.92 -16.79
N LEU A 57 -6.69 13.31 -15.60
CA LEU A 57 -6.84 14.69 -15.08
C LEU A 57 -5.84 15.63 -15.77
N ILE A 58 -4.74 15.09 -16.24
CA ILE A 58 -3.76 15.70 -17.12
C ILE A 58 -3.39 14.67 -18.19
N GLU A 59 -3.08 15.11 -19.40
CA GLU A 59 -2.66 14.21 -20.48
C GLU A 59 -1.14 14.14 -20.55
N PRO A 60 -0.53 12.99 -20.91
CA PRO A 60 0.89 12.88 -21.17
C PRO A 60 1.27 13.76 -22.37
N THR A 61 2.53 14.17 -22.44
CA THR A 61 3.08 14.89 -23.61
C THR A 61 3.47 13.89 -24.69
N SER A 62 3.95 12.69 -24.29
CA SER A 62 4.26 11.57 -25.17
C SER A 62 4.18 10.26 -24.39
N GLY A 63 4.23 9.13 -25.08
CA GLY A 63 4.05 7.80 -24.53
C GLY A 63 2.57 7.45 -24.38
N ALA A 64 2.27 6.28 -23.80
CA ALA A 64 0.93 5.78 -23.62
C ALA A 64 0.72 5.23 -22.20
N ILE A 65 -0.49 5.34 -21.68
CA ILE A 65 -0.91 4.72 -20.42
C ILE A 65 -2.07 3.79 -20.72
N LEU A 66 -1.92 2.52 -20.36
CA LEU A 66 -2.94 1.53 -20.67
C LEU A 66 -3.55 0.95 -19.40
N ILE A 67 -4.85 0.70 -19.42
CA ILE A 67 -5.58 -0.08 -18.40
C ILE A 67 -6.15 -1.30 -19.13
N ASP A 68 -5.72 -2.51 -18.73
CA ASP A 68 -6.02 -3.77 -19.41
C ASP A 68 -5.75 -3.71 -20.94
N GLY A 69 -4.64 -3.11 -21.33
CA GLY A 69 -4.23 -2.98 -22.73
C GLY A 69 -4.93 -1.88 -23.52
N HIS A 70 -5.90 -1.17 -22.94
CA HIS A 70 -6.62 -0.06 -23.59
C HIS A 70 -6.00 1.28 -23.19
N ASP A 71 -5.70 2.12 -24.18
CA ASP A 71 -5.14 3.46 -23.92
C ASP A 71 -6.19 4.35 -23.24
N VAL A 72 -5.81 4.94 -22.11
CA VAL A 72 -6.69 5.85 -21.36
C VAL A 72 -7.11 7.08 -22.19
N LEU A 73 -6.35 7.46 -23.23
CA LEU A 73 -6.69 8.58 -24.11
C LEU A 73 -7.80 8.24 -25.12
N GLU A 74 -8.01 6.96 -25.41
CA GLU A 74 -9.06 6.50 -26.34
C GLU A 74 -10.43 6.37 -25.66
N GLU A 75 -10.47 6.27 -24.32
CA GLU A 75 -11.74 6.15 -23.58
C GLU A 75 -12.31 7.56 -23.26
N GLU A 76 -13.63 7.69 -23.22
CA GLU A 76 -14.28 8.93 -22.78
C GLU A 76 -13.93 9.21 -21.32
N PRO A 77 -13.43 10.43 -20.97
CA PRO A 77 -12.89 10.72 -19.65
C PRO A 77 -13.84 10.44 -18.47
N THR A 78 -15.14 10.68 -18.65
CA THR A 78 -16.15 10.44 -17.61
C THR A 78 -16.35 8.94 -17.37
N GLN A 79 -16.32 8.12 -18.41
CA GLN A 79 -16.45 6.67 -18.31
C GLN A 79 -15.22 6.06 -17.64
N LEU A 80 -14.01 6.47 -18.05
CA LEU A 80 -12.76 6.08 -17.42
C LEU A 80 -12.79 6.37 -15.92
N ARG A 81 -13.12 7.61 -15.52
CA ARG A 81 -13.14 8.04 -14.10
C ARG A 81 -14.19 7.34 -13.25
N ARG A 82 -15.30 6.87 -13.83
CA ARG A 82 -16.30 6.06 -13.11
C ARG A 82 -15.80 4.67 -12.74
N ARG A 83 -14.81 4.16 -13.48
CA ARG A 83 -14.17 2.84 -13.26
C ARG A 83 -12.95 2.92 -12.35
N ILE A 84 -12.48 4.11 -12.02
CA ILE A 84 -11.30 4.33 -11.18
C ILE A 84 -11.72 4.90 -9.83
N GLY A 85 -11.34 4.25 -8.75
CA GLY A 85 -11.40 4.83 -7.41
C GLY A 85 -10.26 5.81 -7.22
N TYR A 86 -10.53 7.04 -6.79
CA TYR A 86 -9.47 8.03 -6.60
C TYR A 86 -9.52 8.69 -5.24
N VAL A 87 -8.46 8.47 -4.44
CA VAL A 87 -8.22 9.19 -3.18
C VAL A 87 -7.21 10.28 -3.46
N ILE A 88 -7.66 11.54 -3.40
CA ILE A 88 -6.82 12.73 -3.64
C ILE A 88 -6.22 13.24 -2.32
N GLN A 89 -5.04 13.84 -2.38
CA GLN A 89 -4.31 14.42 -1.25
C GLN A 89 -5.15 15.42 -0.43
N GLN A 90 -5.90 16.29 -1.10
CA GLN A 90 -6.90 17.16 -0.47
C GLN A 90 -8.28 16.53 -0.58
N VAL A 91 -8.72 15.83 0.37
CA VAL A 91 -9.89 14.94 0.52
C VAL A 91 -11.03 15.09 -0.51
N GLY A 92 -11.25 16.26 -1.10
CA GLY A 92 -12.19 16.54 -2.21
C GLY A 92 -13.64 16.12 -1.97
N LEU A 93 -14.10 16.05 -0.73
CA LEU A 93 -15.50 15.78 -0.42
C LEU A 93 -16.37 16.97 -0.85
N PHE A 94 -17.56 16.69 -1.37
CA PHE A 94 -18.54 17.72 -1.71
C PHE A 94 -19.07 18.37 -0.43
N PRO A 95 -18.80 19.67 -0.18
CA PRO A 95 -19.10 20.31 1.11
C PRO A 95 -20.61 20.44 1.39
N HIS A 96 -21.42 20.45 0.34
CA HIS A 96 -22.88 20.57 0.39
C HIS A 96 -23.62 19.23 0.47
N GLN A 97 -22.89 18.11 0.46
CA GLN A 97 -23.41 16.76 0.60
C GLN A 97 -23.04 16.17 1.95
N THR A 98 -23.91 15.34 2.50
CA THR A 98 -23.59 14.51 3.67
C THR A 98 -22.49 13.50 3.36
N ILE A 99 -21.90 12.89 4.39
CA ILE A 99 -20.88 11.85 4.23
C ILE A 99 -21.45 10.64 3.48
N ALA A 100 -22.66 10.22 3.78
CA ALA A 100 -23.34 9.15 3.06
C ALA A 100 -23.52 9.47 1.58
N GLU A 101 -23.94 10.68 1.24
CA GLU A 101 -24.11 11.13 -0.15
C GLU A 101 -22.78 11.21 -0.89
N ASN A 102 -21.72 11.68 -0.21
CA ASN A 102 -20.38 11.67 -0.77
C ASN A 102 -19.92 10.25 -1.12
N VAL A 103 -20.08 9.28 -0.22
CA VAL A 103 -19.72 7.88 -0.48
C VAL A 103 -20.60 7.29 -1.58
N ALA A 104 -21.89 7.61 -1.63
CA ALA A 104 -22.84 7.12 -2.61
C ALA A 104 -22.68 7.72 -4.03
N THR A 105 -21.83 8.72 -4.22
CA THR A 105 -21.73 9.48 -5.48
C THR A 105 -21.53 8.60 -6.71
N VAL A 106 -20.48 7.79 -6.74
CA VAL A 106 -20.17 6.95 -7.91
C VAL A 106 -21.16 5.78 -8.06
N PRO A 107 -21.54 5.04 -7.01
CA PRO A 107 -22.61 4.05 -7.08
C PRO A 107 -23.92 4.57 -7.69
N ARG A 108 -24.35 5.80 -7.33
CA ARG A 108 -25.53 6.45 -7.94
C ARG A 108 -25.33 6.70 -9.45
N LEU A 109 -24.17 7.19 -9.85
CA LEU A 109 -23.84 7.42 -11.26
C LEU A 109 -23.78 6.12 -12.10
N LEU A 110 -23.51 5.00 -11.42
CA LEU A 110 -23.53 3.65 -12.01
C LEU A 110 -24.92 3.00 -11.98
N GLY A 111 -25.96 3.70 -11.45
CA GLY A 111 -27.33 3.21 -11.42
C GLY A 111 -27.59 2.10 -10.42
N TRP A 112 -26.81 2.01 -9.33
CA TRP A 112 -27.07 1.04 -8.27
C TRP A 112 -28.39 1.32 -7.56
N THR A 113 -29.06 0.28 -7.09
CA THR A 113 -30.28 0.43 -6.30
C THR A 113 -29.99 1.10 -4.96
N THR A 114 -30.95 1.89 -4.44
CA THR A 114 -30.84 2.59 -3.16
C THR A 114 -30.46 1.62 -2.04
N GLN A 115 -31.12 0.46 -1.97
CA GLN A 115 -30.84 -0.56 -0.95
C GLN A 115 -29.37 -1.03 -0.98
N ARG A 116 -28.81 -1.28 -2.17
CA ARG A 116 -27.40 -1.67 -2.34
C ARG A 116 -26.46 -0.54 -1.92
N ILE A 117 -26.80 0.71 -2.29
CA ILE A 117 -26.01 1.89 -1.91
C ILE A 117 -26.00 2.08 -0.40
N ASP A 118 -27.15 2.03 0.28
CA ASP A 118 -27.25 2.24 1.73
C ASP A 118 -26.45 1.17 2.49
N ALA A 119 -26.57 -0.10 2.09
CA ALA A 119 -25.79 -1.20 2.68
C ALA A 119 -24.28 -0.97 2.48
N ARG A 120 -23.86 -0.59 1.27
CA ARG A 120 -22.44 -0.34 0.94
C ARG A 120 -21.87 0.87 1.69
N VAL A 121 -22.64 1.94 1.83
CA VAL A 121 -22.26 3.13 2.61
C VAL A 121 -22.04 2.76 4.07
N ALA A 122 -22.97 2.01 4.68
CA ALA A 122 -22.83 1.58 6.07
C ALA A 122 -21.61 0.68 6.28
N GLU A 123 -21.40 -0.29 5.40
CA GLU A 123 -20.23 -1.17 5.41
C GLU A 123 -18.93 -0.37 5.37
N LEU A 124 -18.78 0.53 4.39
CA LEU A 124 -17.54 1.28 4.16
C LEU A 124 -17.26 2.30 5.25
N LEU A 125 -18.28 2.97 5.79
CA LEU A 125 -18.10 3.87 6.93
C LEU A 125 -17.60 3.09 8.16
N GLY A 126 -18.21 1.93 8.46
CA GLY A 126 -17.76 1.06 9.53
C GLY A 126 -16.31 0.62 9.34
N LEU A 127 -15.95 0.24 8.12
CA LEU A 127 -14.62 -0.22 7.74
C LEU A 127 -13.54 0.85 7.96
N VAL A 128 -13.83 2.12 7.63
CA VAL A 128 -12.89 3.22 7.88
C VAL A 128 -12.97 3.78 9.31
N GLY A 129 -13.65 3.09 10.24
CA GLY A 129 -13.80 3.49 11.63
C GLY A 129 -14.64 4.76 11.83
N LEU A 130 -15.61 4.98 10.95
CA LEU A 130 -16.64 6.01 11.09
C LEU A 130 -18.00 5.34 11.35
N ASP A 131 -18.50 5.39 12.60
CA ASP A 131 -19.80 4.84 12.93
C ASP A 131 -20.89 5.39 11.97
N PRO A 132 -21.57 4.53 11.18
CA PRO A 132 -22.57 4.99 10.21
C PRO A 132 -23.71 5.75 10.86
N GLY A 133 -24.17 5.35 12.06
CA GLY A 133 -25.24 6.02 12.79
C GLY A 133 -24.91 7.46 13.17
N ARG A 134 -23.63 7.71 13.45
CA ARG A 134 -23.13 9.03 13.87
C ARG A 134 -22.68 9.91 12.71
N TYR A 135 -22.04 9.32 11.68
CA TYR A 135 -21.31 10.08 10.65
C TYR A 135 -22.07 10.19 9.32
N ALA A 136 -22.94 9.23 8.96
CA ALA A 136 -23.58 9.21 7.65
C ALA A 136 -24.31 10.52 7.29
N LYS A 137 -24.99 11.14 8.27
CA LYS A 137 -25.78 12.38 8.09
C LYS A 137 -24.99 13.67 8.32
N ARG A 138 -23.70 13.58 8.71
CA ARG A 138 -22.85 14.76 8.90
C ARG A 138 -22.37 15.31 7.56
N TYR A 139 -22.02 16.59 7.57
CA TYR A 139 -21.38 17.28 6.46
C TYR A 139 -19.86 17.30 6.66
N PRO A 140 -19.03 17.40 5.59
CA PRO A 140 -17.57 17.45 5.69
C PRO A 140 -17.02 18.50 6.66
N ALA A 141 -17.67 19.66 6.77
CA ALA A 141 -17.28 20.73 7.69
C ALA A 141 -17.38 20.33 9.19
N GLN A 142 -18.16 19.29 9.51
CA GLN A 142 -18.35 18.78 10.87
C GLN A 142 -17.37 17.67 11.25
N LEU A 143 -16.41 17.33 10.36
CA LEU A 143 -15.42 16.30 10.53
C LEU A 143 -14.02 16.90 10.74
N SER A 144 -13.19 16.23 11.52
CA SER A 144 -11.74 16.49 11.58
C SER A 144 -11.05 16.19 10.25
N GLY A 145 -9.80 16.61 10.07
CA GLY A 145 -9.02 16.33 8.87
C GLY A 145 -8.88 14.84 8.59
N GLY A 146 -8.53 14.06 9.62
CA GLY A 146 -8.41 12.60 9.51
C GLY A 146 -9.75 11.90 9.24
N GLU A 147 -10.86 12.35 9.86
CA GLU A 147 -12.19 11.79 9.56
C GLU A 147 -12.62 12.09 8.13
N ARG A 148 -12.34 13.30 7.61
CA ARG A 148 -12.58 13.62 6.19
C ARG A 148 -11.77 12.71 5.26
N GLN A 149 -10.51 12.46 5.59
CA GLN A 149 -9.64 11.59 4.79
C GLN A 149 -10.18 10.16 4.74
N ARG A 150 -10.62 9.61 5.89
CA ARG A 150 -11.27 8.30 5.96
C ARG A 150 -12.55 8.23 5.12
N ALA A 151 -13.40 9.25 5.19
CA ALA A 151 -14.57 9.33 4.33
C ALA A 151 -14.22 9.39 2.84
N GLY A 152 -13.12 10.06 2.47
CA GLY A 152 -12.58 10.06 1.12
C GLY A 152 -12.13 8.68 0.63
N VAL A 153 -11.50 7.89 1.49
CA VAL A 153 -11.15 6.48 1.20
C VAL A 153 -12.42 5.65 1.00
N ALA A 154 -13.42 5.78 1.89
CA ALA A 154 -14.70 5.08 1.75
C ALA A 154 -15.39 5.41 0.41
N ARG A 155 -15.38 6.69 0.00
CA ARG A 155 -15.93 7.12 -1.29
C ARG A 155 -15.23 6.47 -2.48
N ALA A 156 -13.90 6.39 -2.46
CA ALA A 156 -13.12 5.79 -3.54
C ALA A 156 -13.39 4.29 -3.69
N LEU A 157 -13.64 3.59 -2.57
CA LEU A 157 -13.94 2.15 -2.53
C LEU A 157 -15.40 1.81 -2.91
N ALA A 158 -16.29 2.82 -2.93
CA ALA A 158 -17.74 2.58 -2.94
C ALA A 158 -18.23 1.80 -4.16
N ALA A 159 -17.68 2.08 -5.33
CA ALA A 159 -18.08 1.47 -6.60
C ALA A 159 -17.36 0.15 -6.94
N GLU A 160 -16.58 -0.42 -6.01
CA GLU A 160 -15.78 -1.64 -6.24
C GLU A 160 -14.89 -1.53 -7.51
N PRO A 161 -14.07 -0.48 -7.62
CA PRO A 161 -13.35 -0.20 -8.85
C PRO A 161 -12.24 -1.25 -9.11
N PRO A 162 -11.98 -1.64 -10.38
CA PRO A 162 -10.86 -2.52 -10.73
C PRO A 162 -9.49 -1.88 -10.51
N VAL A 163 -9.41 -0.53 -10.53
CA VAL A 163 -8.19 0.25 -10.29
C VAL A 163 -8.46 1.31 -9.23
N MET A 164 -7.57 1.40 -8.24
CA MET A 164 -7.55 2.47 -7.25
C MET A 164 -6.28 3.30 -7.36
N LEU A 165 -6.46 4.61 -7.38
CA LEU A 165 -5.39 5.60 -7.33
C LEU A 165 -5.43 6.29 -5.97
N MET A 166 -4.31 6.32 -5.27
CA MET A 166 -4.22 6.90 -3.93
C MET A 166 -3.05 7.87 -3.84
N ASP A 167 -3.34 9.14 -3.60
CA ASP A 167 -2.33 10.21 -3.46
C ASP A 167 -2.22 10.61 -2.00
N GLU A 168 -1.20 10.11 -1.30
CA GLU A 168 -0.94 10.33 0.13
C GLU A 168 -2.18 10.10 1.03
N PRO A 169 -2.88 8.96 0.92
CA PRO A 169 -4.21 8.77 1.51
C PRO A 169 -4.21 8.79 3.05
N PHE A 170 -3.06 8.64 3.69
CA PHE A 170 -2.94 8.57 5.16
C PHE A 170 -2.13 9.73 5.76
N GLY A 171 -1.76 10.75 4.96
CA GLY A 171 -0.89 11.84 5.40
C GLY A 171 -1.41 12.67 6.59
N ALA A 172 -2.73 12.84 6.71
CA ALA A 172 -3.37 13.60 7.78
C ALA A 172 -3.99 12.73 8.90
N VAL A 173 -3.68 11.42 8.91
CA VAL A 173 -4.23 10.45 9.87
C VAL A 173 -3.21 10.19 10.98
N ASP A 174 -3.68 10.10 12.22
CA ASP A 174 -2.83 9.75 13.35
C ASP A 174 -2.23 8.34 13.21
N PRO A 175 -1.07 8.04 13.84
CA PRO A 175 -0.32 6.80 13.61
C PRO A 175 -1.13 5.53 13.90
N ILE A 176 -1.91 5.49 14.99
CA ILE A 176 -2.65 4.29 15.40
C ILE A 176 -3.75 3.98 14.39
N VAL A 177 -4.53 5.00 14.02
CA VAL A 177 -5.61 4.86 13.03
C VAL A 177 -5.03 4.57 11.65
N ARG A 178 -3.87 5.15 11.30
CA ARG A 178 -3.17 4.88 10.05
C ARG A 178 -2.83 3.40 9.89
N GLU A 179 -2.26 2.77 10.92
CA GLU A 179 -1.93 1.34 10.89
C GLU A 179 -3.18 0.46 10.69
N HIS A 180 -4.28 0.82 11.35
CA HIS A 180 -5.55 0.12 11.17
C HIS A 180 -6.05 0.24 9.73
N LEU A 181 -6.09 1.47 9.17
CA LEU A 181 -6.54 1.71 7.79
C LEU A 181 -5.65 1.03 6.74
N GLN A 182 -4.34 1.00 6.96
CA GLN A 182 -3.42 0.26 6.10
C GLN A 182 -3.72 -1.24 6.10
N SER A 183 -3.98 -1.81 7.27
CA SER A 183 -4.34 -3.23 7.41
C SER A 183 -5.68 -3.54 6.72
N GLU A 184 -6.67 -2.65 6.88
CA GLU A 184 -7.97 -2.77 6.20
C GLU A 184 -7.86 -2.61 4.68
N LEU A 185 -7.01 -1.68 4.20
CA LEU A 185 -6.73 -1.54 2.77
C LEU A 185 -6.16 -2.84 2.19
N LEU A 186 -5.18 -3.45 2.86
CA LEU A 186 -4.60 -4.73 2.44
C LEU A 186 -5.65 -5.85 2.43
N ARG A 187 -6.55 -5.89 3.42
CA ARG A 187 -7.64 -6.87 3.47
C ARG A 187 -8.59 -6.70 2.31
N ILE A 188 -9.09 -5.48 2.08
CA ILE A 188 -10.02 -5.17 0.98
C ILE A 188 -9.39 -5.49 -0.37
N GLN A 189 -8.15 -5.06 -0.55
CA GLN A 189 -7.41 -5.30 -1.79
C GLN A 189 -7.31 -6.80 -2.09
N ARG A 190 -7.00 -7.63 -1.08
CA ARG A 190 -6.95 -9.10 -1.22
C ARG A 190 -8.32 -9.70 -1.53
N ASP A 191 -9.35 -9.24 -0.81
CA ASP A 191 -10.72 -9.77 -0.95
C ASP A 191 -11.33 -9.41 -2.32
N GLN A 192 -11.05 -8.21 -2.82
CA GLN A 192 -11.61 -7.69 -4.07
C GLN A 192 -10.70 -7.90 -5.28
N GLY A 193 -9.41 -8.16 -5.08
CA GLY A 193 -8.43 -8.27 -6.15
C GLY A 193 -8.18 -6.94 -6.88
N THR A 194 -8.51 -5.79 -6.28
CA THR A 194 -8.34 -4.46 -6.89
C THR A 194 -6.85 -4.14 -7.11
N THR A 195 -6.52 -3.57 -8.26
CA THR A 195 -5.17 -3.04 -8.52
C THR A 195 -5.04 -1.66 -7.90
N VAL A 196 -3.96 -1.42 -7.16
CA VAL A 196 -3.74 -0.14 -6.46
C VAL A 196 -2.46 0.51 -6.93
N LEU A 197 -2.55 1.75 -7.41
CA LEU A 197 -1.41 2.63 -7.60
C LEU A 197 -1.43 3.69 -6.49
N PHE A 198 -0.43 3.64 -5.63
CA PHE A 198 -0.37 4.40 -4.39
C PHE A 198 0.84 5.33 -4.39
N VAL A 199 0.67 6.57 -4.03
CA VAL A 199 1.73 7.57 -3.89
C VAL A 199 1.94 7.88 -2.43
N THR A 200 3.20 7.84 -2.00
CA THR A 200 3.62 8.29 -0.67
C THR A 200 5.04 8.87 -0.73
N HIS A 201 5.42 9.61 0.31
CA HIS A 201 6.81 10.00 0.56
C HIS A 201 7.43 9.17 1.70
N ASP A 202 6.65 8.28 2.31
CA ASP A 202 7.05 7.41 3.42
C ASP A 202 7.50 6.04 2.90
N ILE A 203 8.80 5.73 3.06
CA ILE A 203 9.38 4.47 2.62
C ILE A 203 8.88 3.28 3.46
N ASP A 204 8.59 3.49 4.75
CA ASP A 204 8.10 2.41 5.61
C ASP A 204 6.68 2.00 5.20
N GLU A 205 5.86 2.97 4.80
CA GLU A 205 4.56 2.72 4.21
C GLU A 205 4.68 1.95 2.88
N ALA A 206 5.64 2.33 2.03
CA ALA A 206 5.89 1.65 0.76
C ALA A 206 6.33 0.19 0.96
N ILE A 207 7.20 -0.07 1.93
CA ILE A 207 7.68 -1.41 2.27
C ILE A 207 6.55 -2.27 2.85
N ARG A 208 5.69 -1.68 3.69
CA ARG A 208 4.61 -2.41 4.36
C ARG A 208 3.47 -2.79 3.42
N LEU A 209 3.08 -1.90 2.51
CA LEU A 209 1.88 -2.04 1.69
C LEU A 209 2.14 -2.57 0.29
N GLY A 210 3.32 -2.31 -0.28
CA GLY A 210 3.57 -2.57 -1.69
C GLY A 210 3.90 -4.03 -2.01
N ASP A 211 3.27 -4.57 -3.04
CA ASP A 211 3.80 -5.75 -3.74
C ASP A 211 5.02 -5.35 -4.58
N ARG A 212 5.02 -4.12 -5.10
CA ARG A 212 6.13 -3.50 -5.83
C ARG A 212 6.28 -2.03 -5.44
N VAL A 213 7.52 -1.56 -5.43
CA VAL A 213 7.87 -0.17 -5.13
C VAL A 213 8.62 0.43 -6.31
N ALA A 214 8.13 1.55 -6.79
CA ALA A 214 8.75 2.37 -7.84
C ALA A 214 9.39 3.60 -7.19
N VAL A 215 10.69 3.62 -7.07
CA VAL A 215 11.45 4.76 -6.54
C VAL A 215 11.66 5.77 -7.66
N MET A 216 11.14 6.99 -7.47
CA MET A 216 11.22 8.07 -8.46
C MET A 216 12.13 9.21 -7.98
N ARG A 217 12.92 9.76 -8.90
CA ARG A 217 13.79 10.93 -8.68
C ARG A 217 13.79 11.81 -9.92
N ALA A 218 13.53 13.11 -9.74
CA ALA A 218 13.59 14.11 -10.81
C ALA A 218 12.83 13.70 -12.09
N GLY A 219 11.61 13.17 -11.94
CA GLY A 219 10.74 12.72 -13.05
C GLY A 219 11.03 11.33 -13.59
N ARG A 220 12.10 10.66 -13.17
CA ARG A 220 12.54 9.37 -13.69
C ARG A 220 12.31 8.24 -12.68
N LEU A 221 12.07 7.04 -13.20
CA LEU A 221 12.09 5.81 -12.43
C LEU A 221 13.55 5.39 -12.21
N VAL A 222 13.95 5.27 -10.93
CA VAL A 222 15.31 4.84 -10.55
C VAL A 222 15.36 3.34 -10.32
N GLN A 223 14.36 2.81 -9.58
CA GLN A 223 14.26 1.37 -9.33
C GLN A 223 12.79 0.97 -9.23
N TYR A 224 12.48 -0.22 -9.74
CA TYR A 224 11.16 -0.84 -9.64
C TYR A 224 11.31 -2.30 -9.23
N ALA A 225 11.01 -2.61 -7.97
CA ALA A 225 11.29 -3.92 -7.40
C ALA A 225 10.28 -4.27 -6.29
N PRO A 226 10.16 -5.55 -5.89
CA PRO A 226 9.52 -5.91 -4.62
C PRO A 226 10.26 -5.27 -3.43
N PRO A 227 9.57 -4.98 -2.29
CA PRO A 227 10.19 -4.36 -1.12
C PRO A 227 11.46 -5.07 -0.63
N GLY A 228 11.45 -6.42 -0.59
CA GLY A 228 12.60 -7.21 -0.14
C GLY A 228 13.84 -7.03 -1.03
N GLU A 229 13.66 -6.96 -2.35
CA GLU A 229 14.74 -6.72 -3.32
C GLU A 229 15.25 -5.28 -3.25
N LEU A 230 14.32 -4.31 -3.10
CA LEU A 230 14.67 -2.89 -2.93
C LEU A 230 15.58 -2.67 -1.72
N LEU A 231 15.29 -3.36 -0.59
CA LEU A 231 16.08 -3.25 0.63
C LEU A 231 17.40 -4.00 0.54
N ALA A 232 17.44 -5.15 -0.16
CA ALA A 232 18.64 -5.97 -0.32
C ALA A 232 19.62 -5.37 -1.35
N HIS A 233 19.10 -4.93 -2.50
CA HIS A 233 19.88 -4.51 -3.66
C HIS A 233 19.41 -3.12 -4.16
N PRO A 234 19.71 -2.03 -3.43
CA PRO A 234 19.47 -0.68 -3.92
C PRO A 234 20.22 -0.43 -5.22
N ALA A 235 19.56 0.16 -6.22
CA ALA A 235 20.15 0.36 -7.56
C ALA A 235 21.30 1.38 -7.57
N ASP A 236 21.30 2.35 -6.66
CA ASP A 236 22.33 3.37 -6.50
C ASP A 236 22.38 3.93 -5.06
N ASP A 237 23.35 4.82 -4.80
CA ASP A 237 23.50 5.46 -3.49
C ASP A 237 22.28 6.29 -3.07
N PHE A 238 21.57 6.87 -4.04
CA PHE A 238 20.34 7.60 -3.74
C PHE A 238 19.27 6.67 -3.16
N VAL A 239 19.03 5.52 -3.80
CA VAL A 239 18.07 4.54 -3.30
C VAL A 239 18.53 4.01 -1.94
N ALA A 240 19.82 3.68 -1.78
CA ALA A 240 20.38 3.23 -0.51
C ALA A 240 20.16 4.22 0.64
N GLN A 241 20.37 5.52 0.39
CA GLN A 241 20.09 6.58 1.36
C GLN A 241 18.58 6.77 1.61
N PHE A 242 17.77 6.66 0.55
CA PHE A 242 16.33 6.87 0.63
C PHE A 242 15.63 5.77 1.45
N VAL A 243 16.05 4.50 1.33
CA VAL A 243 15.51 3.40 2.13
C VAL A 243 16.02 3.41 3.58
N GLY A 244 17.13 4.09 3.85
CA GLY A 244 17.69 4.31 5.18
C GLY A 244 18.76 3.29 5.58
N SER A 245 19.57 3.67 6.57
CA SER A 245 20.64 2.82 7.12
C SER A 245 20.11 1.61 7.90
N ASP A 246 18.84 1.63 8.29
CA ASP A 246 18.12 0.57 9.01
C ASP A 246 17.46 -0.47 8.08
N ARG A 247 17.81 -0.45 6.78
CA ARG A 247 17.25 -1.35 5.74
C ARG A 247 17.29 -2.83 6.13
N GLY A 248 18.35 -3.28 6.79
CA GLY A 248 18.44 -4.65 7.29
C GLY A 248 17.36 -4.98 8.33
N LEU A 249 17.06 -4.06 9.25
CA LEU A 249 15.97 -4.23 10.22
C LEU A 249 14.59 -4.18 9.56
N LYS A 250 14.39 -3.30 8.57
CA LYS A 250 13.15 -3.25 7.78
C LYS A 250 12.91 -4.55 7.03
N ARG A 251 13.96 -5.13 6.45
CA ARG A 251 13.91 -6.43 5.75
C ARG A 251 13.48 -7.56 6.69
N LEU A 252 13.94 -7.58 7.95
CA LEU A 252 13.48 -8.55 8.94
C LEU A 252 11.96 -8.48 9.19
N GLY A 253 11.34 -7.33 8.98
CA GLY A 253 9.88 -7.17 9.04
C GLY A 253 9.11 -7.85 7.91
N LEU A 254 9.77 -8.13 6.78
CA LEU A 254 9.19 -8.84 5.63
C LEU A 254 9.39 -10.36 5.68
N LEU A 255 10.32 -10.83 6.49
CA LEU A 255 10.67 -12.24 6.62
C LEU A 255 9.99 -12.84 7.85
N THR A 256 9.52 -14.07 7.74
CA THR A 256 8.91 -14.79 8.85
C THR A 256 9.85 -15.84 9.42
N VAL A 257 9.65 -16.19 10.68
CA VAL A 257 10.40 -17.24 11.38
C VAL A 257 10.27 -18.60 10.67
N GLY A 258 9.08 -18.91 10.12
CA GLY A 258 8.85 -20.15 9.37
C GLY A 258 9.60 -20.26 8.04
N GLY A 259 10.01 -19.11 7.46
CA GLY A 259 10.87 -19.06 6.28
C GLY A 259 12.36 -19.04 6.59
N ALA A 260 12.75 -18.97 7.88
CA ALA A 260 14.13 -18.96 8.29
C ALA A 260 14.71 -20.37 8.43
N ASP A 261 16.04 -20.48 8.29
CA ASP A 261 16.75 -21.72 8.60
C ASP A 261 16.78 -21.93 10.11
N LEU A 262 15.96 -22.87 10.61
CA LEU A 262 15.83 -23.22 12.02
C LEU A 262 16.86 -24.30 12.39
N ASP A 263 17.40 -24.23 13.62
CA ASP A 263 18.22 -25.28 14.18
C ASP A 263 17.36 -26.32 14.88
N ALA A 264 17.23 -27.48 14.24
CA ALA A 264 16.45 -28.58 14.78
C ALA A 264 17.28 -29.52 15.72
N THR A 265 18.58 -29.28 15.87
CA THR A 265 19.48 -30.16 16.65
C THR A 265 19.32 -29.93 18.15
N LEU A 266 18.91 -28.71 18.55
CA LEU A 266 18.60 -28.38 19.93
C LEU A 266 17.18 -28.89 20.25
N GLY A 267 17.09 -30.01 20.97
CA GLY A 267 15.78 -30.52 21.46
C GLY A 267 15.15 -29.55 22.46
N ARG A 268 13.81 -29.57 22.56
CA ARG A 268 13.02 -28.69 23.46
C ARG A 268 13.47 -28.73 24.94
N ALA A 269 14.04 -29.84 25.39
CA ALA A 269 14.51 -30.04 26.77
C ALA A 269 15.84 -29.31 27.09
N GLY A 270 16.63 -28.92 26.08
CA GLY A 270 17.89 -28.19 26.25
C GLY A 270 17.79 -26.67 26.08
N VAL A 271 16.57 -26.16 25.93
CA VAL A 271 16.34 -24.74 25.68
C VAL A 271 16.21 -23.96 26.99
N ASP A 272 16.81 -22.76 27.02
CA ASP A 272 16.66 -21.82 28.13
C ASP A 272 15.16 -21.57 28.45
N ARG A 273 14.81 -21.65 29.75
CA ARG A 273 13.43 -21.43 30.22
C ARG A 273 12.91 -20.02 29.91
N ASN A 274 13.81 -19.05 29.69
CA ASN A 274 13.48 -17.68 29.32
C ASN A 274 13.32 -17.48 27.83
N ALA A 275 13.62 -18.48 26.99
CA ALA A 275 13.54 -18.35 25.54
C ALA A 275 12.08 -18.11 25.11
N PRO A 276 11.80 -17.04 24.33
CA PRO A 276 10.45 -16.75 23.89
C PRO A 276 9.95 -17.83 22.90
N VAL A 277 8.65 -18.15 23.01
CA VAL A 277 7.97 -19.02 22.07
C VAL A 277 7.51 -18.18 20.89
N LEU A 278 7.87 -18.62 19.69
CA LEU A 278 7.63 -17.95 18.41
C LEU A 278 6.76 -18.82 17.52
N ALA A 279 5.75 -18.22 16.90
CA ALA A 279 5.00 -18.89 15.84
C ALA A 279 5.73 -18.78 14.50
N PRO A 280 5.55 -19.71 13.54
CA PRO A 280 6.13 -19.62 12.21
C PRO A 280 5.77 -18.33 11.46
N SER A 281 4.58 -17.76 11.74
CA SER A 281 4.09 -16.50 11.16
C SER A 281 4.68 -15.24 11.81
N THR A 282 5.41 -15.37 12.94
CA THR A 282 6.09 -14.25 13.59
C THR A 282 7.14 -13.66 12.64
N THR A 283 7.21 -12.33 12.50
CA THR A 283 8.28 -11.71 11.70
C THR A 283 9.64 -11.88 12.39
N LEU A 284 10.72 -11.91 11.62
CA LEU A 284 12.08 -11.98 12.21
C LEU A 284 12.39 -10.73 13.04
N ARG A 285 11.80 -9.57 12.72
CA ARG A 285 11.89 -8.35 13.51
C ARG A 285 11.23 -8.52 14.90
N ASP A 286 10.01 -9.04 14.93
CA ASP A 286 9.30 -9.26 16.21
C ASP A 286 9.97 -10.37 17.02
N ALA A 287 10.49 -11.41 16.37
CA ALA A 287 11.29 -12.44 16.99
C ALA A 287 12.53 -11.85 17.66
N LEU A 288 13.28 -10.99 16.95
CA LEU A 288 14.45 -10.28 17.48
C LEU A 288 14.07 -9.45 18.72
N VAL A 289 13.00 -8.66 18.65
CA VAL A 289 12.53 -7.83 19.79
C VAL A 289 12.19 -8.71 21.00
N ARG A 290 11.46 -9.81 20.82
CA ARG A 290 11.08 -10.74 21.90
C ARG A 290 12.31 -11.42 22.52
N MET A 291 13.28 -11.85 21.69
CA MET A 291 14.52 -12.48 22.15
C MET A 291 15.37 -11.50 22.97
N LEU A 292 15.50 -10.25 22.53
CA LEU A 292 16.21 -9.21 23.26
C LEU A 292 15.51 -8.87 24.60
N ALA A 293 14.18 -8.75 24.59
CA ALA A 293 13.40 -8.47 25.79
C ALA A 293 13.46 -9.60 26.84
N SER A 294 13.67 -10.83 26.40
CA SER A 294 13.83 -12.01 27.27
C SER A 294 15.29 -12.30 27.62
N GLU A 295 16.23 -11.46 27.19
CA GLU A 295 17.69 -11.65 27.32
C GLU A 295 18.18 -13.01 26.80
N SER A 296 17.43 -13.63 25.84
CA SER A 296 17.71 -14.94 25.30
C SER A 296 18.41 -14.87 23.95
N GLN A 297 19.44 -15.71 23.76
CA GLN A 297 20.14 -15.85 22.48
C GLN A 297 19.37 -16.69 21.44
N ILE A 298 18.28 -17.33 21.88
CA ILE A 298 17.47 -18.24 21.07
C ILE A 298 15.97 -17.97 21.25
N GLY A 299 15.17 -18.27 20.22
CA GLY A 299 13.73 -18.33 20.27
C GLY A 299 13.23 -19.71 19.86
N VAL A 300 12.30 -20.27 20.62
CA VAL A 300 11.71 -21.58 20.37
C VAL A 300 10.59 -21.46 19.36
N VAL A 301 10.68 -22.18 18.26
CA VAL A 301 9.67 -22.13 17.20
C VAL A 301 8.72 -23.29 17.29
N VAL A 302 7.42 -22.98 17.43
CA VAL A 302 6.35 -24.00 17.53
C VAL A 302 5.19 -23.64 16.60
N ASP A 303 4.56 -24.68 16.03
CA ASP A 303 3.35 -24.58 15.23
C ASP A 303 2.26 -25.41 15.95
N GLY A 304 1.38 -24.76 16.69
CA GLY A 304 0.53 -25.41 17.67
C GLY A 304 1.38 -26.15 18.73
N ASP A 305 1.20 -27.48 18.84
CA ASP A 305 1.99 -28.33 19.73
C ASP A 305 3.29 -28.88 19.11
N ARG A 306 3.48 -28.64 17.81
CA ARG A 306 4.62 -29.17 17.07
C ARG A 306 5.85 -28.27 17.23
N TYR A 307 6.91 -28.80 17.82
CA TYR A 307 8.23 -28.17 17.86
C TYR A 307 8.88 -28.21 16.46
N LEU A 308 9.36 -27.06 15.96
CA LEU A 308 9.99 -26.94 14.66
C LEU A 308 11.52 -26.73 14.76
N GLY A 309 12.01 -26.21 15.89
CA GLY A 309 13.44 -25.92 16.10
C GLY A 309 13.64 -24.62 16.86
N VAL A 310 14.85 -24.11 16.83
CA VAL A 310 15.20 -22.82 17.41
C VAL A 310 15.74 -21.85 16.38
N LEU A 311 15.38 -20.58 16.56
CA LEU A 311 15.95 -19.44 15.86
C LEU A 311 17.02 -18.80 16.76
N THR A 312 18.21 -18.52 16.23
CA THR A 312 19.30 -17.89 17.00
C THR A 312 19.50 -16.44 16.59
N LEU A 313 19.94 -15.58 17.54
CA LEU A 313 20.34 -14.19 17.25
C LEU A 313 21.46 -14.13 16.20
N ALA A 314 22.37 -15.12 16.20
CA ALA A 314 23.46 -15.20 15.22
C ALA A 314 22.90 -15.38 13.78
N LYS A 315 21.85 -16.19 13.59
CA LYS A 315 21.19 -16.38 12.29
C LYS A 315 20.50 -15.10 11.84
N ILE A 316 19.77 -14.42 12.73
CA ILE A 316 19.17 -13.12 12.41
C ILE A 316 20.24 -12.09 12.05
N GLY A 317 21.32 -12.03 12.82
CA GLY A 317 22.46 -11.13 12.57
C GLY A 317 23.17 -11.38 11.22
N LYS A 318 23.19 -12.63 10.73
CA LYS A 318 23.68 -12.93 9.38
C LYS A 318 22.79 -12.35 8.31
N LEU A 319 21.45 -12.46 8.47
CA LEU A 319 20.48 -11.91 7.51
C LEU A 319 20.54 -10.38 7.41
N ILE A 320 20.91 -9.68 8.49
CA ILE A 320 21.13 -8.24 8.47
C ILE A 320 22.40 -7.86 7.71
N ARG A 321 23.46 -8.71 7.79
CA ARG A 321 24.82 -8.45 7.25
C ARG A 321 25.04 -8.98 5.84
N SER A 322 24.21 -9.90 5.35
CA SER A 322 24.42 -10.58 4.05
C SER A 322 24.24 -9.68 2.82
N ASP A 323 24.09 -8.35 3.03
CA ASP A 323 23.86 -7.36 1.99
C ASP A 323 24.87 -6.19 2.06
N GLY A 324 26.10 -6.46 2.51
CA GLY A 324 27.23 -5.52 2.50
C GLY A 324 28.21 -5.82 1.36
#